data_5e455cbcf37f6db8aff493d0c1232831
#
_entry.id   5e455cbcf37f6db8aff493d0c1232831
#
_cell.length_a   1.000
_cell.length_b   1.000
_cell.length_c   1.000
_cell.angle_alpha   90.00
_cell.angle_beta   90.00
_cell.angle_gamma   90.00
#
_symmetry.space_group_name_H-M   'P 1'
#
loop_
_entity.id
_entity.type
_entity.pdbx_description
1 polymer ?
#
loop_
_entity_poly.entity_id
_entity_poly.type
_entity_poly.pdbx_seq_one_letter_code
_entity_poly.pdbx_strand_id
1 'polypeptide(L)'
;MIKIVIVEDQTMLRDSLAQTIDAQPDMEVVASLADAAFALDEVEKTGATCALLDVCTENDSSGIVAARRIKESHPEVRVVIMTGMPEITFIEQARAAHVDSFVYKNVGTNDLLGIIRSTMEGYSTFPRRAPSRASSRTRLR
;
A
#
# COMPACT_ATOMS: atom_id res chain seq x y z
N MET A 1 -7.44 3.59 16.52
CA MET A 1 -8.18 3.41 15.26
C MET A 1 -7.27 3.69 14.08
N ILE A 2 -7.13 2.76 13.17
CA ILE A 2 -6.33 2.94 11.96
C ILE A 2 -7.22 3.63 10.93
N LYS A 3 -6.88 4.84 10.55
CA LYS A 3 -7.63 5.62 9.56
C LYS A 3 -6.95 5.49 8.22
N ILE A 4 -7.65 4.93 7.24
CA ILE A 4 -7.05 4.49 5.98
C ILE A 4 -7.62 5.27 4.79
N VAL A 5 -6.72 5.81 3.96
CA VAL A 5 -7.05 6.29 2.62
C VAL A 5 -6.73 5.16 1.65
N ILE A 6 -7.70 4.80 0.81
CA ILE A 6 -7.53 3.78 -0.22
C ILE A 6 -7.46 4.45 -1.58
N VAL A 7 -6.48 4.08 -2.41
CA VAL A 7 -6.40 4.54 -3.80
C VAL A 7 -6.32 3.32 -4.72
N GLU A 8 -7.35 3.12 -5.52
CA GLU A 8 -7.50 2.01 -6.45
C GLU A 8 -8.46 2.43 -7.56
N ASP A 9 -8.06 2.33 -8.81
CA ASP A 9 -8.89 2.81 -9.92
C ASP A 9 -9.97 1.82 -10.36
N GLN A 10 -9.85 0.53 -10.03
CA GLN A 10 -10.91 -0.43 -10.32
C GLN A 10 -12.01 -0.31 -9.27
N THR A 11 -13.16 0.16 -9.68
CA THR A 11 -14.28 0.47 -8.78
C THR A 11 -14.69 -0.73 -7.93
N MET A 12 -14.82 -1.91 -8.54
CA MET A 12 -15.26 -3.10 -7.80
C MET A 12 -14.24 -3.51 -6.73
N LEU A 13 -12.96 -3.48 -7.07
CA LEU A 13 -11.92 -3.82 -6.10
C LEU A 13 -11.84 -2.77 -5.01
N ARG A 14 -11.91 -1.49 -5.37
CA ARG A 14 -11.89 -0.40 -4.39
C ARG A 14 -13.02 -0.53 -3.39
N ASP A 15 -14.24 -0.78 -3.88
CA ASP A 15 -15.42 -0.92 -3.01
C ASP A 15 -15.30 -2.15 -2.11
N SER A 16 -14.81 -3.26 -2.66
CA SER A 16 -14.60 -4.48 -1.88
C SER A 16 -13.58 -4.28 -0.77
N LEU A 17 -12.48 -3.62 -1.09
CA LEU A 17 -11.45 -3.29 -0.08
C LEU A 17 -12.02 -2.39 1.00
N ALA A 18 -12.77 -1.36 0.60
CA ALA A 18 -13.35 -0.43 1.56
C ALA A 18 -14.31 -1.13 2.51
N GLN A 19 -15.18 -1.99 1.99
CA GLN A 19 -16.12 -2.73 2.83
C GLN A 19 -15.40 -3.65 3.80
N THR A 20 -14.42 -4.39 3.31
CA THR A 20 -13.68 -5.35 4.13
C THR A 20 -12.93 -4.66 5.26
N ILE A 21 -12.25 -3.57 4.93
CA ILE A 21 -11.45 -2.83 5.90
C ILE A 21 -12.37 -2.13 6.91
N ASP A 22 -13.42 -1.50 6.42
CA ASP A 22 -14.31 -0.73 7.29
C ASP A 22 -15.12 -1.63 8.24
N ALA A 23 -15.23 -2.91 7.94
CA ALA A 23 -15.88 -3.88 8.82
C ALA A 23 -15.02 -4.27 10.01
N GLN A 24 -13.73 -3.91 10.01
CA GLN A 24 -12.83 -4.26 11.11
C GLN A 24 -13.01 -3.27 12.26
N PRO A 25 -13.08 -3.76 13.52
CA PRO A 25 -13.32 -2.85 14.66
C PRO A 25 -12.20 -1.86 14.92
N ASP A 26 -10.99 -2.12 14.43
CA ASP A 26 -9.82 -1.28 14.65
C ASP A 26 -9.45 -0.43 13.43
N MET A 27 -10.28 -0.44 12.38
CA MET A 27 -9.98 0.26 11.13
C MET A 27 -11.16 1.11 10.67
N GLU A 28 -10.85 2.21 10.00
CA GLU A 28 -11.86 3.08 9.41
C GLU A 28 -11.35 3.58 8.06
N VAL A 29 -12.14 3.43 7.01
CA VAL A 29 -11.82 4.00 5.70
C VAL A 29 -12.27 5.45 5.71
N VAL A 30 -11.33 6.38 5.65
CA VAL A 30 -11.64 7.81 5.71
C VAL A 30 -11.73 8.45 4.34
N ALA A 31 -11.17 7.83 3.32
CA ALA A 31 -11.31 8.26 1.93
C ALA A 31 -11.04 7.09 0.99
N SER A 32 -11.72 7.09 -0.14
CA SER A 32 -11.62 6.04 -1.15
C SER A 32 -11.53 6.73 -2.51
N LEU A 33 -10.39 6.61 -3.19
CA LEU A 33 -10.04 7.41 -4.36
C LEU A 33 -9.68 6.51 -5.53
N ALA A 34 -9.92 7.03 -6.74
CA ALA A 34 -9.49 6.36 -7.97
C ALA A 34 -8.13 6.87 -8.47
N ASP A 35 -7.73 8.05 -8.05
CA ASP A 35 -6.56 8.76 -8.60
C ASP A 35 -5.57 9.11 -7.48
N ALA A 36 -4.36 8.60 -7.59
CA ALA A 36 -3.32 8.81 -6.59
C ALA A 36 -2.89 10.29 -6.47
N ALA A 37 -3.16 11.11 -7.49
CA ALA A 37 -2.79 12.52 -7.44
C ALA A 37 -3.43 13.26 -6.27
N PHE A 38 -4.56 12.76 -5.76
CA PHE A 38 -5.29 13.39 -4.65
C PHE A 38 -4.99 12.75 -3.29
N ALA A 39 -4.09 11.78 -3.23
CA ALA A 39 -3.87 11.02 -2.01
C ALA A 39 -3.31 11.88 -0.87
N LEU A 40 -2.31 12.70 -1.15
CA LEU A 40 -1.70 13.55 -0.12
C LEU A 40 -2.73 14.51 0.46
N ASP A 41 -3.51 15.17 -0.38
CA ASP A 41 -4.55 16.10 0.08
C ASP A 41 -5.55 15.39 0.99
N GLU A 42 -5.96 14.17 0.63
CA GLU A 42 -6.92 13.44 1.45
C GLU A 42 -6.31 12.96 2.77
N VAL A 43 -5.04 12.57 2.77
CA VAL A 43 -4.34 12.25 4.01
C VAL A 43 -4.36 13.44 4.96
N GLU A 44 -4.05 14.63 4.44
CA GLU A 44 -4.01 15.85 5.25
C GLU A 44 -5.40 16.26 5.75
N LYS A 45 -6.38 16.16 4.87
CA LYS A 45 -7.74 16.57 5.17
C LYS A 45 -8.42 15.67 6.20
N THR A 46 -8.14 14.38 6.16
CA THR A 46 -8.83 13.39 6.99
C THR A 46 -8.06 13.00 8.25
N GLY A 47 -6.78 13.34 8.33
CA GLY A 47 -5.93 12.88 9.42
C GLY A 47 -5.61 11.40 9.34
N ALA A 48 -5.58 10.84 8.12
CA ALA A 48 -5.32 9.42 7.94
C ALA A 48 -3.96 9.01 8.51
N THR A 49 -3.90 7.80 9.07
CA THR A 49 -2.68 7.24 9.63
C THR A 49 -2.05 6.19 8.72
N CYS A 50 -2.79 5.76 7.69
CA CYS A 50 -2.34 4.76 6.75
C CYS A 50 -2.88 5.09 5.36
N ALA A 51 -2.06 4.85 4.33
CA ALA A 51 -2.49 4.95 2.94
C ALA A 51 -2.22 3.62 2.24
N LEU A 52 -3.25 3.06 1.61
CA LEU A 52 -3.16 1.84 0.81
C LEU A 52 -3.30 2.23 -0.64
N LEU A 53 -2.21 2.13 -1.40
CA LEU A 53 -2.11 2.73 -2.74
C LEU A 53 -1.76 1.69 -3.79
N ASP A 54 -2.50 1.70 -4.90
CA ASP A 54 -2.09 0.96 -6.10
C ASP A 54 -0.95 1.73 -6.79
N VAL A 55 -0.10 1.01 -7.50
CA VAL A 55 1.03 1.61 -8.25
C VAL A 55 0.53 2.46 -9.40
N CYS A 56 -0.41 1.93 -10.20
CA CYS A 56 -0.94 2.64 -11.37
C CYS A 56 -2.41 2.96 -11.14
N THR A 57 -2.75 4.23 -11.15
CA THR A 57 -4.11 4.66 -10.86
C THR A 57 -4.66 5.54 -11.99
N GLU A 58 -5.86 6.06 -11.82
CA GLU A 58 -6.57 6.82 -12.85
C GLU A 58 -5.75 8.01 -13.31
N ASN A 59 -5.87 8.36 -14.57
CA ASN A 59 -5.14 9.46 -15.23
C ASN A 59 -3.62 9.26 -15.22
N ASP A 60 -3.18 8.01 -15.27
CA ASP A 60 -1.76 7.63 -15.23
C ASP A 60 -1.01 8.14 -13.98
N SER A 61 -1.74 8.44 -12.92
CA SER A 61 -1.13 8.87 -11.67
C SER A 61 -0.44 7.69 -11.00
N SER A 62 0.73 7.95 -10.42
CA SER A 62 1.55 6.91 -9.79
C SER A 62 1.32 6.88 -8.28
N GLY A 63 0.97 5.69 -7.77
CA GLY A 63 0.89 5.47 -6.34
C GLY A 63 2.24 5.59 -5.65
N ILE A 64 3.33 5.28 -6.35
CA ILE A 64 4.68 5.41 -5.78
C ILE A 64 5.07 6.87 -5.62
N VAL A 65 4.72 7.72 -6.61
CA VAL A 65 4.94 9.16 -6.49
C VAL A 65 4.13 9.73 -5.34
N ALA A 66 2.87 9.33 -5.22
CA ALA A 66 2.01 9.75 -4.11
C ALA A 66 2.60 9.30 -2.77
N ALA A 67 3.09 8.07 -2.70
CA ALA A 67 3.71 7.52 -1.49
C ALA A 67 4.92 8.36 -1.07
N ARG A 68 5.78 8.72 -2.04
CA ARG A 68 6.95 9.55 -1.75
C ARG A 68 6.52 10.90 -1.17
N ARG A 69 5.53 11.53 -1.78
CA ARG A 69 5.03 12.84 -1.32
C ARG A 69 4.45 12.75 0.10
N ILE A 70 3.70 11.69 0.37
CA ILE A 70 3.14 11.47 1.71
C ILE A 70 4.26 11.28 2.72
N LYS A 71 5.24 10.43 2.42
CA LYS A 71 6.33 10.14 3.35
C LYS A 71 7.23 11.36 3.58
N GLU A 72 7.40 12.21 2.57
CA GLU A 72 8.18 13.44 2.71
C GLU A 72 7.47 14.46 3.60
N SER A 73 6.15 14.57 3.47
CA SER A 73 5.37 15.55 4.22
C SER A 73 4.94 15.03 5.59
N HIS A 74 4.65 13.74 5.69
CA HIS A 74 4.09 13.11 6.90
C HIS A 74 4.76 11.75 7.11
N PRO A 75 6.03 11.72 7.54
CA PRO A 75 6.75 10.45 7.66
C PRO A 75 6.12 9.47 8.65
N GLU A 76 5.26 9.97 9.55
CA GLU A 76 4.55 9.13 10.51
C GLU A 76 3.40 8.34 9.86
N VAL A 77 2.88 8.76 8.70
CA VAL A 77 1.81 8.04 8.00
C VAL A 77 2.41 6.79 7.37
N ARG A 78 1.81 5.64 7.66
CA ARG A 78 2.27 4.38 7.09
C ARG A 78 1.71 4.22 5.68
N VAL A 79 2.53 3.74 4.77
CA VAL A 79 2.13 3.55 3.37
C VAL A 79 2.32 2.10 2.98
N VAL A 80 1.26 1.50 2.46
CA VAL A 80 1.27 0.15 1.90
C VAL A 80 0.97 0.27 0.40
N ILE A 81 1.90 -0.19 -0.42
CA ILE A 81 1.68 -0.28 -1.87
C ILE A 81 1.09 -1.64 -2.19
N MET A 82 0.10 -1.67 -3.07
CA MET A 82 -0.51 -2.90 -3.55
C MET A 82 -0.55 -2.87 -5.07
N THR A 83 -0.10 -3.94 -5.72
CA THR A 83 -0.06 -3.98 -7.19
C THR A 83 -0.39 -5.37 -7.71
N GLY A 84 -1.01 -5.40 -8.89
CA GLY A 84 -1.20 -6.65 -9.64
C GLY A 84 -0.03 -7.01 -10.52
N MET A 85 0.97 -6.13 -10.62
CA MET A 85 2.09 -6.30 -11.54
C MET A 85 3.35 -6.71 -10.77
N PRO A 86 3.86 -7.94 -10.98
CA PRO A 86 5.01 -8.43 -10.23
C PRO A 86 6.34 -7.92 -10.80
N GLU A 87 6.49 -6.62 -10.90
CA GLU A 87 7.70 -6.02 -11.43
C GLU A 87 8.64 -5.60 -10.32
N ILE A 88 9.86 -6.09 -10.41
CA ILE A 88 10.89 -5.81 -9.41
C ILE A 88 11.22 -4.32 -9.35
N THR A 89 11.10 -3.63 -10.49
CA THR A 89 11.34 -2.19 -10.56
C THR A 89 10.41 -1.42 -9.62
N PHE A 90 9.15 -1.84 -9.53
CA PHE A 90 8.20 -1.20 -8.63
C PHE A 90 8.59 -1.39 -7.16
N ILE A 91 9.11 -2.58 -6.82
CA ILE A 91 9.56 -2.84 -5.45
C ILE A 91 10.74 -1.92 -5.11
N GLU A 92 11.68 -1.78 -6.03
CA GLU A 92 12.85 -0.91 -5.82
C GLU A 92 12.43 0.56 -5.69
N GLN A 93 11.52 1.01 -6.54
CA GLN A 93 11.00 2.37 -6.48
C GLN A 93 10.25 2.63 -5.18
N ALA A 94 9.48 1.65 -4.71
CA ALA A 94 8.76 1.76 -3.45
C ALA A 94 9.73 1.88 -2.27
N ARG A 95 10.79 1.10 -2.28
CA ARG A 95 11.82 1.21 -1.23
C ARG A 95 12.49 2.58 -1.26
N ALA A 96 12.79 3.10 -2.45
CA ALA A 96 13.38 4.42 -2.60
C ALA A 96 12.44 5.53 -2.15
N ALA A 97 11.14 5.30 -2.20
CA ALA A 97 10.13 6.25 -1.73
C ALA A 97 9.83 6.10 -0.23
N HIS A 98 10.53 5.21 0.46
CA HIS A 98 10.36 4.93 1.89
C HIS A 98 8.99 4.35 2.25
N VAL A 99 8.39 3.60 1.32
CA VAL A 99 7.15 2.88 1.54
C VAL A 99 7.35 1.85 2.66
N ASP A 100 6.37 1.72 3.53
CA ASP A 100 6.48 0.84 4.69
C ASP A 100 6.26 -0.63 4.33
N SER A 101 5.31 -0.93 3.44
CA SER A 101 5.04 -2.31 3.01
C SER A 101 4.60 -2.34 1.55
N PHE A 102 4.80 -3.50 0.91
CA PHE A 102 4.48 -3.70 -0.49
C PHE A 102 3.91 -5.11 -0.65
N VAL A 103 2.72 -5.23 -1.23
CA VAL A 103 2.05 -6.51 -1.41
C VAL A 103 1.53 -6.65 -2.84
N TYR A 104 1.33 -7.89 -3.27
CA TYR A 104 0.65 -8.17 -4.54
C TYR A 104 -0.86 -8.27 -4.32
N LYS A 105 -1.65 -7.90 -5.33
CA LYS A 105 -3.12 -7.90 -5.23
C LYS A 105 -3.72 -9.29 -5.03
N ASN A 106 -2.96 -10.35 -5.27
CA ASN A 106 -3.44 -11.70 -5.03
C ASN A 106 -3.32 -12.17 -3.58
N VAL A 107 -2.87 -11.29 -2.70
CA VAL A 107 -2.82 -11.61 -1.27
C VAL A 107 -4.25 -11.81 -0.76
N GLY A 108 -4.44 -12.78 0.13
CA GLY A 108 -5.75 -13.03 0.73
C GLY A 108 -6.19 -11.88 1.61
N THR A 109 -7.50 -11.73 1.78
CA THR A 109 -8.08 -10.64 2.56
C THR A 109 -7.54 -10.60 3.99
N ASN A 110 -7.52 -11.76 4.67
CA ASN A 110 -7.04 -11.82 6.05
C ASN A 110 -5.55 -11.49 6.13
N ASP A 111 -4.77 -11.90 5.12
CA ASP A 111 -3.35 -11.60 5.08
C ASP A 111 -3.13 -10.10 4.88
N LEU A 112 -3.91 -9.45 4.03
CA LEU A 112 -3.82 -8.02 3.82
C LEU A 112 -4.12 -7.26 5.11
N LEU A 113 -5.18 -7.65 5.82
CA LEU A 113 -5.53 -7.01 7.10
C LEU A 113 -4.41 -7.17 8.11
N GLY A 114 -3.80 -8.36 8.17
CA GLY A 114 -2.66 -8.63 9.04
C GLY A 114 -1.45 -7.78 8.68
N ILE A 115 -1.19 -7.59 7.39
CA ILE A 115 -0.08 -6.75 6.92
C ILE A 115 -0.33 -5.29 7.30
N ILE A 116 -1.55 -4.80 7.15
CA ILE A 116 -1.87 -3.43 7.57
C ILE A 116 -1.60 -3.26 9.06
N ARG A 117 -2.08 -4.20 9.88
CA ARG A 117 -1.88 -4.11 11.33
C ARG A 117 -0.40 -4.14 11.72
N SER A 118 0.38 -5.06 11.13
CA SER A 118 1.80 -5.15 11.45
C SER A 118 2.57 -3.92 10.95
N THR A 119 2.16 -3.37 9.80
CA THR A 119 2.77 -2.15 9.28
C THR A 119 2.56 -0.98 10.23
N MET A 120 1.36 -0.87 10.80
CA MET A 120 1.07 0.17 11.79
C MET A 120 1.90 0.01 13.05
N GLU A 121 2.32 -1.21 13.36
CA GLU A 121 3.19 -1.50 14.52
C GLU A 121 4.67 -1.26 14.24
N GLY A 122 5.02 -0.92 13.01
CA GLY A 122 6.38 -0.60 12.63
C GLY A 122 7.12 -1.68 11.85
N TYR A 123 6.46 -2.78 11.53
CA TYR A 123 7.05 -3.83 10.71
C TYR A 123 6.86 -3.54 9.23
N SER A 124 7.76 -4.04 8.40
CA SER A 124 7.67 -3.88 6.94
C SER A 124 7.54 -5.23 6.28
N THR A 125 6.64 -5.33 5.32
CA THR A 125 6.44 -6.54 4.53
C THR A 125 6.69 -6.20 3.07
N PHE A 126 7.67 -6.89 2.47
CA PHE A 126 7.94 -6.75 1.04
C PHE A 126 8.02 -8.14 0.42
N PRO A 127 7.59 -8.31 -0.83
CA PRO A 127 7.73 -9.60 -1.50
C PRO A 127 9.20 -9.98 -1.59
N ARG A 128 9.47 -11.28 -1.47
CA ARG A 128 10.80 -11.78 -1.75
C ARG A 128 11.07 -11.59 -3.23
N ARG A 129 12.32 -11.32 -3.56
CA ARG A 129 12.73 -11.44 -4.93
C ARG A 129 12.35 -12.83 -5.42
N ALA A 130 11.82 -12.89 -6.64
CA ALA A 130 11.66 -14.17 -7.28
C ALA A 130 13.01 -14.88 -7.18
N PRO A 131 13.05 -16.12 -6.68
CA PRO A 131 14.34 -16.80 -6.55
C PRO A 131 14.95 -16.96 -7.93
N SER A 132 16.13 -16.38 -8.11
CA SER A 132 16.95 -16.75 -9.25
C SER A 132 17.35 -18.18 -9.02
N ARG A 133 17.68 -18.90 -10.07
CA ARG A 133 18.14 -20.27 -9.91
C ARG A 133 19.31 -20.37 -8.99
N ALA A 134 20.17 -19.37 -8.97
CA ALA A 134 21.34 -19.36 -8.14
C ALA A 134 21.01 -19.15 -6.68
N SER A 135 19.95 -18.42 -6.36
CA SER A 135 19.63 -18.08 -4.97
C SER A 135 18.61 -19.00 -4.36
N SER A 136 18.01 -19.87 -5.12
CA SER A 136 16.97 -20.74 -4.60
C SER A 136 17.47 -21.70 -3.55
N ARG A 137 18.73 -21.72 -3.30
CA ARG A 137 19.36 -22.57 -2.33
C ARG A 137 20.35 -21.88 -1.53
N THR A 138 20.49 -20.82 -1.46
CA THR A 138 21.48 -20.33 -0.64
C THR A 138 20.95 -19.65 0.54
N ARG A 139 20.94 -19.71 0.52
CA ARG A 139 20.72 -19.05 0.99
C ARG A 139 21.15 -18.80 1.55
N LEU A 140 21.50 -18.87 1.69
CA LEU A 140 21.83 -18.42 1.82
C LEU A 140 22.16 -18.02 2.23
N ARG A 141 22.23 -18.03 2.46
CA ARG A 141 22.42 -17.51 2.56
C ARG A 141 22.23 -17.11 2.93
#